data_d028364170a54953cc6177efb1eae211
#
_entry.id   d028364170a54953cc6177efb1eae211
#
_cell.length_a   1.000
_cell.length_b   1.000
_cell.length_c   1.000
_cell.angle_alpha   90.00
_cell.angle_beta   90.00
_cell.angle_gamma   90.00
#
_symmetry.space_group_name_H-M   'P 1'
#
loop_
_entity.id
_entity.type
_entity.pdbx_description
1 polymer ?
#
loop_
_entity_poly.entity_id
_entity_poly.type
_entity_poly.pdbx_seq_one_letter_code
_entity_poly.pdbx_strand_id
1 'polypeptide(L)'
;MTDSNNSASQTDCNPQALLFPELTSRPVAVDFQAGYVSSDGGGVLLARLDQREGYLSRFARCFTDHRDPDLVEHTLEQLLRQRVYALALGYEDLNDHDRLCGDPLLASLCGKKDPLGGDRARAQDKGKALSGKSTLNRLELTPADADARARYKKIVARAEGVEDFFIGEYVRSLPPRTTAVTLDLDATDDPLHGHQEGRFFHGYYGGYCYLPLYIFDGDWPVLAWLRTSDRDASDGALGKVQKIVAALRQRFPEVEITLRADSGFCRDALMFWCELHGVFYLFGLARNPVLERKLAAGLDQARELSEQHAGAPARIFVEMTYRAESWRAARWVIGKAEWTQGEANPRFIITNQNPLGFQAQVLYEQDYCGRGNMENRIKEQQLDLYADRTSTETMRSNQLRLWFSTLAYLLMNQLRRVGLQGTALAQATCGTLRLRLLKIGALVRVSVRRVWVSLSSAYPLQELFALVAQRLCRSG
;
A
#
# COMPACT_ATOMS: atom_id res chain seq x y z
N MET A 1 -31.08 10.11 -76.19
CA MET A 1 -29.72 10.47 -75.72
C MET A 1 -29.87 11.18 -74.41
N THR A 2 -29.76 10.42 -73.34
CA THR A 2 -29.81 10.95 -71.99
C THR A 2 -28.72 10.21 -71.21
N ASP A 3 -27.59 10.87 -71.02
CA ASP A 3 -26.51 10.40 -70.19
C ASP A 3 -26.95 10.49 -68.74
N SER A 4 -27.14 9.35 -68.11
CA SER A 4 -27.29 9.23 -66.67
C SER A 4 -25.91 9.13 -66.01
N ASN A 5 -25.41 10.27 -65.54
CA ASN A 5 -24.27 10.32 -64.63
C ASN A 5 -24.60 9.63 -63.30
N ASN A 6 -24.15 8.40 -63.18
CA ASN A 6 -24.21 7.64 -61.96
C ASN A 6 -22.97 8.02 -61.12
N SER A 7 -23.09 9.07 -60.29
CA SER A 7 -22.09 9.36 -59.25
C SER A 7 -22.16 8.28 -58.17
N ALA A 8 -21.35 7.24 -58.32
CA ALA A 8 -21.11 6.28 -57.28
C ALA A 8 -20.56 7.04 -56.05
N SER A 9 -21.35 7.09 -54.99
CA SER A 9 -20.87 7.50 -53.67
C SER A 9 -19.67 6.60 -53.30
N GLN A 10 -18.50 7.21 -53.15
CA GLN A 10 -17.37 6.56 -52.53
C GLN A 10 -17.81 6.10 -51.15
N THR A 11 -18.13 4.81 -50.99
CA THR A 11 -18.27 4.18 -49.71
C THR A 11 -16.87 4.16 -49.07
N ASP A 12 -16.71 4.74 -47.88
CA ASP A 12 -15.53 4.66 -47.04
C ASP A 12 -15.26 3.20 -46.62
N CYS A 13 -14.90 2.35 -47.59
CA CYS A 13 -14.45 0.98 -47.30
C CYS A 13 -12.97 1.01 -46.98
N ASN A 14 -12.64 1.04 -45.69
CA ASN A 14 -11.29 0.76 -45.24
C ASN A 14 -10.96 -0.73 -45.52
N PRO A 15 -10.04 -1.04 -46.46
CA PRO A 15 -9.77 -2.43 -46.87
C PRO A 15 -9.15 -3.31 -45.74
N GLN A 16 -8.85 -2.72 -44.60
CA GLN A 16 -8.32 -3.42 -43.39
C GLN A 16 -9.37 -3.60 -42.29
N ALA A 17 -10.63 -3.17 -42.50
CA ALA A 17 -11.67 -3.32 -41.50
C ALA A 17 -12.21 -4.74 -41.47
N LEU A 18 -12.37 -5.29 -40.26
CA LEU A 18 -13.08 -6.55 -40.00
C LEU A 18 -14.57 -6.25 -39.85
N LEU A 19 -15.40 -6.89 -40.68
CA LEU A 19 -16.83 -6.68 -40.70
C LEU A 19 -17.59 -7.77 -39.91
N PHE A 20 -18.51 -7.33 -39.08
CA PHE A 20 -19.42 -8.18 -38.30
C PHE A 20 -20.88 -7.79 -38.65
N PRO A 21 -21.41 -8.29 -39.76
CA PRO A 21 -22.69 -7.80 -40.32
C PRO A 21 -23.92 -8.17 -39.49
N GLU A 22 -23.86 -9.29 -38.76
CA GLU A 22 -25.00 -9.83 -38.01
C GLU A 22 -24.96 -9.54 -36.50
N LEU A 23 -23.98 -8.76 -36.04
CA LEU A 23 -23.81 -8.48 -34.61
C LEU A 23 -24.90 -7.55 -34.06
N THR A 24 -25.33 -6.57 -34.84
CA THR A 24 -26.39 -5.61 -34.51
C THR A 24 -27.23 -5.29 -35.74
N SER A 25 -28.27 -4.44 -35.58
CA SER A 25 -29.08 -3.95 -36.72
C SER A 25 -28.27 -3.16 -37.73
N ARG A 26 -27.07 -2.68 -37.39
CA ARG A 26 -26.10 -2.05 -38.28
C ARG A 26 -24.85 -2.90 -38.37
N PRO A 27 -24.24 -3.13 -39.52
CA PRO A 27 -22.95 -3.78 -39.61
C PRO A 27 -21.88 -3.09 -38.75
N VAL A 28 -21.13 -3.87 -37.95
CA VAL A 28 -20.03 -3.35 -37.14
C VAL A 28 -18.73 -3.57 -37.89
N ALA A 29 -17.98 -2.49 -38.09
CA ALA A 29 -16.65 -2.53 -38.69
C ALA A 29 -15.61 -2.23 -37.59
N VAL A 30 -14.55 -3.03 -37.56
CA VAL A 30 -13.43 -2.91 -36.57
C VAL A 30 -12.13 -2.73 -37.32
N ASP A 31 -11.35 -1.70 -36.96
CA ASP A 31 -10.01 -1.48 -37.49
C ASP A 31 -9.00 -1.13 -36.40
N PHE A 32 -7.72 -0.99 -36.76
CA PHE A 32 -6.62 -0.64 -35.85
C PHE A 32 -6.07 0.77 -36.11
N GLN A 33 -6.91 1.72 -36.58
CA GLN A 33 -6.49 3.07 -36.94
C GLN A 33 -6.74 4.13 -35.85
N ALA A 34 -7.16 3.73 -34.68
CA ALA A 34 -7.48 4.65 -33.57
C ALA A 34 -6.25 5.43 -33.01
N GLY A 35 -5.02 5.14 -33.50
CA GLY A 35 -3.81 5.74 -32.97
C GLY A 35 -3.41 5.15 -31.59
N TYR A 36 -2.76 5.96 -30.77
CA TYR A 36 -2.35 5.49 -29.43
C TYR A 36 -3.50 5.68 -28.43
N VAL A 37 -4.03 4.57 -27.96
CA VAL A 37 -5.08 4.55 -26.92
C VAL A 37 -4.49 3.92 -25.67
N SER A 38 -4.66 4.57 -24.52
CA SER A 38 -4.31 4.06 -23.20
C SER A 38 -5.57 3.88 -22.36
N SER A 39 -5.61 2.86 -21.50
CA SER A 39 -6.67 2.68 -20.50
C SER A 39 -6.43 3.50 -19.22
N ASP A 40 -5.28 4.14 -19.11
CA ASP A 40 -4.74 4.68 -17.87
C ASP A 40 -4.74 6.21 -17.83
N GLY A 41 -5.71 6.83 -18.49
CA GLY A 41 -5.81 8.30 -18.63
C GLY A 41 -5.76 9.04 -17.31
N GLY A 42 -6.30 8.46 -16.24
CA GLY A 42 -6.26 9.03 -14.90
C GLY A 42 -4.88 8.97 -14.22
N GLY A 43 -3.94 8.19 -14.74
CA GLY A 43 -2.57 8.14 -14.25
C GLY A 43 -1.86 9.50 -14.21
N VAL A 44 -2.33 10.47 -14.97
CA VAL A 44 -1.84 11.87 -14.92
C VAL A 44 -1.97 12.47 -13.51
N LEU A 45 -2.97 12.06 -12.72
CA LEU A 45 -3.16 12.52 -11.35
C LEU A 45 -2.08 11.97 -10.42
N LEU A 46 -1.71 10.71 -10.58
CA LEU A 46 -0.61 10.09 -9.81
C LEU A 46 0.73 10.75 -10.12
N ALA A 47 1.03 10.96 -11.40
CA ALA A 47 2.28 11.60 -11.80
C ALA A 47 2.34 13.06 -11.32
N ARG A 48 1.23 13.80 -11.39
CA ARG A 48 1.17 15.17 -10.87
C ARG A 48 1.35 15.21 -9.37
N LEU A 49 0.74 14.28 -8.63
CA LEU A 49 0.92 14.14 -7.19
C LEU A 49 2.39 13.85 -6.85
N ASP A 50 3.02 12.88 -7.53
CA ASP A 50 4.43 12.57 -7.30
C ASP A 50 5.35 13.75 -7.63
N GLN A 51 5.09 14.51 -8.70
CA GLN A 51 5.84 15.72 -9.00
C GLN A 51 5.74 16.78 -7.89
N ARG A 52 4.55 16.92 -7.31
CA ARG A 52 4.31 17.86 -6.20
C ARG A 52 5.03 17.42 -4.92
N GLU A 53 4.88 16.16 -4.55
CA GLU A 53 5.38 15.61 -3.29
C GLU A 53 6.84 15.14 -3.38
N GLY A 54 7.30 14.71 -4.54
CA GLY A 54 8.67 14.27 -4.81
C GLY A 54 9.02 12.91 -4.21
N TYR A 55 8.04 12.04 -3.98
CA TYR A 55 8.26 10.74 -3.33
C TYR A 55 9.23 9.84 -4.11
N LEU A 56 9.01 9.66 -5.41
CA LEU A 56 9.84 8.75 -6.23
C LEU A 56 11.27 9.28 -6.36
N SER A 57 11.46 10.59 -6.46
CA SER A 57 12.80 11.20 -6.53
C SER A 57 13.56 11.03 -5.20
N ARG A 58 12.89 11.15 -4.05
CA ARG A 58 13.51 10.87 -2.75
C ARG A 58 13.75 9.39 -2.54
N PHE A 59 12.81 8.54 -2.94
CA PHE A 59 12.96 7.08 -2.87
C PHE A 59 14.15 6.59 -3.72
N ALA A 60 14.38 7.19 -4.89
CA ALA A 60 15.53 6.86 -5.73
C ALA A 60 16.87 7.05 -5.01
N ARG A 61 16.96 7.98 -4.05
CA ARG A 61 18.17 8.20 -3.24
C ARG A 61 18.49 7.04 -2.29
N CYS A 62 17.54 6.13 -2.08
CA CYS A 62 17.75 4.92 -1.29
C CYS A 62 18.49 3.82 -2.06
N PHE A 63 18.87 4.09 -3.31
CA PHE A 63 19.57 3.14 -4.17
C PHE A 63 20.97 3.63 -4.50
N THR A 64 21.87 2.69 -4.74
CA THR A 64 23.17 2.93 -5.37
C THR A 64 23.13 2.38 -6.79
N ASP A 65 23.28 3.25 -7.77
CA ASP A 65 23.29 2.88 -9.20
C ASP A 65 24.74 2.84 -9.70
N HIS A 66 25.21 1.63 -9.97
CA HIS A 66 26.56 1.36 -10.47
C HIS A 66 26.60 1.23 -12.01
N ARG A 67 25.53 1.58 -12.71
CA ARG A 67 25.51 1.57 -14.17
C ARG A 67 26.39 2.70 -14.72
N ASP A 68 26.93 2.48 -15.90
CA ASP A 68 27.65 3.52 -16.65
C ASP A 68 26.64 4.61 -17.11
N PRO A 69 26.80 5.86 -16.66
CA PRO A 69 25.86 6.94 -16.99
C PRO A 69 25.67 7.15 -18.49
N ASP A 70 26.71 6.95 -19.29
CA ASP A 70 26.68 7.16 -20.75
C ASP A 70 25.87 6.07 -21.49
N LEU A 71 25.64 4.93 -20.83
CA LEU A 71 24.89 3.79 -21.38
C LEU A 71 23.47 3.65 -20.81
N VAL A 72 23.05 4.59 -19.95
CA VAL A 72 21.74 4.54 -19.30
C VAL A 72 20.64 5.13 -20.19
N GLU A 73 19.81 4.28 -20.79
CA GLU A 73 18.63 4.70 -21.55
C GLU A 73 17.40 4.99 -20.65
N HIS A 74 17.32 4.35 -19.48
CA HIS A 74 16.27 4.54 -18.48
C HIS A 74 16.90 4.91 -17.15
N THR A 75 16.67 6.12 -16.69
CA THR A 75 17.16 6.56 -15.37
C THR A 75 16.54 5.73 -14.25
N LEU A 76 17.18 5.69 -13.09
CA LEU A 76 16.64 4.99 -11.93
C LEU A 76 15.23 5.51 -11.56
N GLU A 77 15.03 6.83 -11.55
CA GLU A 77 13.71 7.43 -11.28
C GLU A 77 12.66 6.97 -12.30
N GLN A 78 13.01 6.88 -13.58
CA GLN A 78 12.09 6.39 -14.61
C GLN A 78 11.68 4.93 -14.38
N LEU A 79 12.63 4.08 -13.99
CA LEU A 79 12.35 2.67 -13.65
C LEU A 79 11.43 2.55 -12.44
N LEU A 80 11.69 3.34 -11.39
CA LEU A 80 10.89 3.36 -10.17
C LEU A 80 9.47 3.89 -10.44
N ARG A 81 9.34 5.00 -11.18
CA ARG A 81 8.04 5.54 -11.60
C ARG A 81 7.27 4.52 -12.43
N GLN A 82 7.91 3.91 -13.41
CA GLN A 82 7.28 2.89 -14.24
C GLN A 82 6.73 1.74 -13.40
N ARG A 83 7.50 1.23 -12.44
CA ARG A 83 7.09 0.10 -11.60
C ARG A 83 5.99 0.48 -10.62
N VAL A 84 6.14 1.57 -9.90
CA VAL A 84 5.21 2.01 -8.85
C VAL A 84 3.88 2.50 -9.45
N TYR A 85 3.93 3.27 -10.54
CA TYR A 85 2.68 3.69 -11.21
C TYR A 85 1.95 2.49 -11.81
N ALA A 86 2.67 1.53 -12.40
CA ALA A 86 2.05 0.32 -12.91
C ALA A 86 1.30 -0.45 -11.80
N LEU A 87 1.88 -0.62 -10.61
CA LEU A 87 1.18 -1.24 -9.47
C LEU A 87 -0.09 -0.48 -9.10
N ALA A 88 -0.01 0.84 -8.96
CA ALA A 88 -1.18 1.67 -8.67
C ALA A 88 -2.27 1.56 -9.76
N LEU A 89 -1.86 1.44 -11.02
CA LEU A 89 -2.73 1.26 -12.19
C LEU A 89 -3.23 -0.18 -12.38
N GLY A 90 -2.78 -1.14 -11.56
CA GLY A 90 -3.29 -2.51 -11.56
C GLY A 90 -2.49 -3.51 -12.40
N TYR A 91 -1.25 -3.19 -12.73
CA TYR A 91 -0.33 -4.08 -13.40
C TYR A 91 0.60 -4.75 -12.38
N GLU A 92 0.27 -5.96 -12.06
CA GLU A 92 0.93 -6.74 -11.00
C GLU A 92 2.30 -7.23 -11.43
N ASP A 93 2.37 -7.83 -12.62
CA ASP A 93 3.50 -8.64 -13.05
C ASP A 93 4.52 -7.83 -13.88
N LEU A 94 5.79 -8.22 -13.78
CA LEU A 94 6.82 -7.66 -14.66
C LEU A 94 6.57 -7.98 -16.15
N ASN A 95 5.85 -9.07 -16.45
CA ASN A 95 5.49 -9.43 -17.83
C ASN A 95 4.61 -8.37 -18.50
N ASP A 96 3.79 -7.65 -17.74
CA ASP A 96 2.95 -6.57 -18.26
C ASP A 96 3.80 -5.47 -18.91
N HIS A 97 5.00 -5.25 -18.39
CA HIS A 97 5.90 -4.22 -18.91
C HIS A 97 6.45 -4.49 -20.32
N ASP A 98 6.38 -5.72 -20.81
CA ASP A 98 6.71 -6.00 -22.22
C ASP A 98 5.66 -5.41 -23.19
N ARG A 99 4.45 -5.12 -22.71
CA ARG A 99 3.40 -4.40 -23.45
C ARG A 99 3.40 -2.91 -23.08
N LEU A 100 3.46 -2.59 -21.80
CA LEU A 100 3.46 -1.22 -21.30
C LEU A 100 4.65 -0.39 -21.79
N CYS A 101 5.75 -1.02 -22.21
CA CYS A 101 6.92 -0.29 -22.71
C CYS A 101 6.62 0.53 -23.98
N GLY A 102 5.55 0.21 -24.71
CA GLY A 102 5.07 0.96 -25.86
C GLY A 102 3.94 1.95 -25.57
N ASP A 103 3.49 2.10 -24.31
CA ASP A 103 2.42 3.06 -23.97
C ASP A 103 2.98 4.49 -23.85
N PRO A 104 2.60 5.43 -24.76
CA PRO A 104 3.15 6.78 -24.73
C PRO A 104 2.62 7.62 -23.57
N LEU A 105 1.45 7.29 -23.02
CA LEU A 105 0.96 7.96 -21.81
C LEU A 105 1.85 7.61 -20.63
N LEU A 106 2.02 6.32 -20.32
CA LEU A 106 2.87 5.88 -19.20
C LEU A 106 4.31 6.38 -19.36
N ALA A 107 4.82 6.40 -20.61
CA ALA A 107 6.13 6.96 -20.91
C ALA A 107 6.23 8.46 -20.53
N SER A 108 5.19 9.23 -20.87
CA SER A 108 5.11 10.65 -20.49
C SER A 108 5.04 10.82 -18.96
N LEU A 109 4.23 10.00 -18.27
CA LEU A 109 4.11 10.02 -16.81
C LEU A 109 5.43 9.69 -16.11
N CYS A 110 6.23 8.80 -16.70
CA CYS A 110 7.56 8.45 -16.19
C CYS A 110 8.65 9.47 -16.55
N GLY A 111 8.31 10.53 -17.29
CA GLY A 111 9.25 11.60 -17.62
C GLY A 111 10.20 11.24 -18.78
N LYS A 112 9.74 10.44 -19.76
CA LYS A 112 10.50 10.20 -20.98
C LYS A 112 10.44 11.44 -21.90
N LYS A 113 11.59 11.81 -22.46
CA LYS A 113 11.69 12.96 -23.39
C LYS A 113 10.94 12.69 -24.69
N ASP A 114 11.12 11.49 -25.24
CA ASP A 114 10.35 11.01 -26.38
C ASP A 114 9.42 9.86 -25.93
N PRO A 115 8.13 10.14 -25.72
CA PRO A 115 7.16 9.11 -25.31
C PRO A 115 6.88 8.05 -26.37
N LEU A 116 7.27 8.28 -27.60
CA LEU A 116 7.12 7.32 -28.70
C LEU A 116 8.34 6.41 -28.87
N GLY A 117 9.43 6.68 -28.12
CA GLY A 117 10.64 5.86 -28.15
C GLY A 117 11.41 5.89 -29.47
N GLY A 118 11.30 6.96 -30.24
CA GLY A 118 12.11 7.18 -31.44
C GLY A 118 13.58 7.47 -31.13
N ASP A 119 13.88 7.93 -29.89
CA ASP A 119 15.20 8.25 -29.38
C ASP A 119 15.98 7.03 -28.86
N ARG A 120 15.39 5.80 -28.91
CA ARG A 120 16.07 4.58 -28.44
C ARG A 120 17.29 4.26 -29.32
N ALA A 121 18.41 3.90 -28.66
CA ALA A 121 19.67 3.65 -29.30
C ALA A 121 19.63 2.46 -30.29
N ARG A 122 18.91 1.39 -29.91
CA ARG A 122 18.81 0.19 -30.74
C ARG A 122 17.58 0.21 -31.63
N ALA A 123 17.72 -0.12 -32.91
CA ALA A 123 16.62 -0.14 -33.86
C ALA A 123 15.43 -1.03 -33.43
N GLN A 124 15.72 -2.18 -32.82
CA GLN A 124 14.72 -3.14 -32.32
C GLN A 124 13.92 -2.64 -31.12
N ASP A 125 14.42 -1.61 -30.42
CA ASP A 125 13.77 -1.02 -29.25
C ASP A 125 13.00 0.25 -29.61
N LYS A 126 13.09 0.74 -30.86
CA LYS A 126 12.30 1.86 -31.35
C LYS A 126 10.81 1.57 -31.24
N GLY A 127 10.03 2.55 -30.83
CA GLY A 127 8.61 2.39 -30.51
C GLY A 127 8.32 1.91 -29.07
N LYS A 128 9.38 1.62 -28.27
CA LYS A 128 9.28 1.17 -26.88
C LYS A 128 9.98 2.19 -25.98
N ALA A 129 9.27 3.25 -25.61
CA ALA A 129 9.84 4.36 -24.85
C ALA A 129 10.28 3.95 -23.43
N LEU A 130 9.59 2.98 -22.81
CA LEU A 130 9.87 2.50 -21.47
C LEU A 130 10.66 1.20 -21.46
N SER A 131 11.07 0.77 -20.28
CA SER A 131 11.80 -0.49 -20.09
C SER A 131 10.86 -1.69 -20.16
N GLY A 132 11.31 -2.79 -20.76
CA GLY A 132 10.65 -4.09 -20.69
C GLY A 132 10.98 -4.83 -19.37
N LYS A 133 10.35 -5.99 -19.17
CA LYS A 133 10.50 -6.84 -17.97
C LYS A 133 11.91 -7.15 -17.60
N SER A 134 12.78 -7.40 -18.58
CA SER A 134 14.18 -7.78 -18.32
C SER A 134 14.97 -6.70 -17.60
N THR A 135 14.70 -5.43 -17.88
CA THR A 135 15.37 -4.30 -17.23
C THR A 135 14.84 -4.11 -15.81
N LEU A 136 13.52 -4.20 -15.60
CA LEU A 136 12.91 -4.14 -14.28
C LEU A 136 13.28 -5.36 -13.41
N ASN A 137 13.38 -6.53 -14.01
CA ASN A 137 13.87 -7.72 -13.32
C ASN A 137 15.31 -7.51 -12.78
N ARG A 138 16.18 -6.87 -13.56
CA ARG A 138 17.53 -6.52 -13.08
C ARG A 138 17.49 -5.54 -11.90
N LEU A 139 16.57 -4.60 -11.88
CA LEU A 139 16.37 -3.71 -10.73
C LEU A 139 15.93 -4.50 -9.49
N GLU A 140 14.91 -5.36 -9.62
CA GLU A 140 14.35 -6.09 -8.49
C GLU A 140 15.29 -7.17 -7.94
N LEU A 141 16.04 -7.86 -8.81
CA LEU A 141 16.90 -9.00 -8.44
C LEU A 141 18.37 -8.63 -8.22
N THR A 142 18.70 -7.36 -8.02
CA THR A 142 20.09 -6.96 -7.73
C THR A 142 20.46 -7.36 -6.30
N PRO A 143 21.53 -8.18 -6.09
CA PRO A 143 21.99 -8.54 -4.77
C PRO A 143 22.59 -7.35 -4.02
N ALA A 144 22.70 -7.48 -2.67
CA ALA A 144 23.14 -6.37 -1.80
C ALA A 144 24.62 -5.98 -2.03
N ASP A 145 25.44 -6.94 -2.41
CA ASP A 145 26.88 -6.82 -2.64
C ASP A 145 27.25 -6.52 -4.10
N ALA A 146 26.25 -6.26 -4.96
CA ALA A 146 26.50 -5.91 -6.34
C ALA A 146 27.26 -4.57 -6.44
N ASP A 147 28.21 -4.52 -7.36
CA ASP A 147 29.07 -3.37 -7.63
C ASP A 147 29.14 -3.03 -9.13
N ALA A 148 30.04 -2.14 -9.52
CA ALA A 148 30.26 -1.74 -10.89
C ALA A 148 30.75 -2.89 -11.80
N ARG A 149 31.34 -3.96 -11.24
CA ARG A 149 31.84 -5.13 -11.96
C ARG A 149 30.73 -6.11 -12.32
N ALA A 150 29.56 -6.03 -11.64
CA ALA A 150 28.42 -6.87 -11.97
C ALA A 150 28.04 -6.69 -13.44
N ARG A 151 27.69 -7.80 -14.11
CA ARG A 151 27.40 -7.75 -15.56
C ARG A 151 26.12 -6.99 -15.90
N TYR A 152 25.05 -7.21 -15.15
CA TYR A 152 23.70 -6.67 -15.45
C TYR A 152 22.96 -6.08 -14.25
N LYS A 153 23.12 -6.66 -13.06
CA LYS A 153 22.39 -6.28 -11.84
C LYS A 153 23.25 -5.28 -11.08
N LYS A 154 23.03 -3.98 -11.31
CA LYS A 154 23.89 -2.89 -10.86
C LYS A 154 23.17 -1.81 -10.04
N ILE A 155 21.88 -1.99 -9.75
CA ILE A 155 21.08 -1.02 -8.99
C ILE A 155 20.76 -1.61 -7.63
N VAL A 156 21.51 -1.23 -6.62
CA VAL A 156 21.41 -1.80 -5.27
C VAL A 156 20.47 -0.98 -4.39
N ALA A 157 19.36 -1.58 -3.93
CA ALA A 157 18.51 -0.98 -2.90
C ALA A 157 19.22 -1.09 -1.54
N ARG A 158 19.32 0.02 -0.80
CA ARG A 158 19.86 0.06 0.57
C ARG A 158 18.69 -0.05 1.56
N ALA A 159 18.56 -1.21 2.20
CA ALA A 159 17.40 -1.53 3.05
C ALA A 159 17.18 -0.49 4.17
N GLU A 160 18.24 -0.11 4.88
CA GLU A 160 18.17 0.92 5.92
C GLU A 160 17.72 2.27 5.35
N GLY A 161 18.23 2.67 4.19
CA GLY A 161 17.83 3.90 3.53
C GLY A 161 16.36 3.92 3.10
N VAL A 162 15.80 2.76 2.72
CA VAL A 162 14.37 2.64 2.40
C VAL A 162 13.51 2.75 3.66
N GLU A 163 13.92 2.12 4.75
CA GLU A 163 13.24 2.26 6.04
C GLU A 163 13.27 3.72 6.52
N ASP A 164 14.44 4.36 6.46
CA ASP A 164 14.60 5.78 6.81
C ASP A 164 13.73 6.69 5.93
N PHE A 165 13.57 6.35 4.66
CA PHE A 165 12.68 7.07 3.77
C PHE A 165 11.22 6.99 4.25
N PHE A 166 10.67 5.80 4.49
CA PHE A 166 9.27 5.67 4.92
C PHE A 166 9.01 6.35 6.27
N ILE A 167 9.88 6.14 7.24
CA ILE A 167 9.80 6.79 8.55
C ILE A 167 9.92 8.33 8.40
N GLY A 168 10.85 8.79 7.58
CA GLY A 168 11.05 10.22 7.32
C GLY A 168 9.87 10.87 6.61
N GLU A 169 9.25 10.19 5.63
CA GLU A 169 8.03 10.67 4.97
C GLU A 169 6.85 10.74 5.94
N TYR A 170 6.70 9.73 6.81
CA TYR A 170 5.70 9.76 7.87
C TYR A 170 5.89 10.96 8.78
N VAL A 171 7.08 11.12 9.37
CA VAL A 171 7.37 12.24 10.27
C VAL A 171 7.18 13.59 9.57
N ARG A 172 7.56 13.70 8.29
CA ARG A 172 7.35 14.92 7.48
C ARG A 172 5.88 15.24 7.25
N SER A 173 5.02 14.24 7.13
CA SER A 173 3.59 14.40 6.88
C SER A 173 2.80 14.92 8.08
N LEU A 174 3.34 14.77 9.28
CA LEU A 174 2.67 15.18 10.51
C LEU A 174 2.61 16.71 10.62
N PRO A 175 1.47 17.25 11.09
CA PRO A 175 1.31 18.68 11.34
C PRO A 175 2.40 19.24 12.27
N PRO A 176 2.80 20.52 12.12
CA PRO A 176 3.86 21.12 12.95
C PRO A 176 3.60 21.11 14.46
N ARG A 177 2.34 21.01 14.87
CA ARG A 177 1.91 21.00 16.28
C ARG A 177 1.37 19.64 16.70
N THR A 178 1.92 18.55 16.18
CA THR A 178 1.54 17.20 16.58
C THR A 178 1.93 16.96 18.04
N THR A 179 0.95 16.65 18.88
CA THR A 179 1.12 16.36 20.31
C THR A 179 0.99 14.89 20.64
N ALA A 180 0.30 14.11 19.81
CA ALA A 180 0.11 12.69 20.01
C ALA A 180 0.08 11.93 18.68
N VAL A 181 0.57 10.69 18.67
CA VAL A 181 0.49 9.75 17.56
C VAL A 181 0.17 8.35 18.07
N THR A 182 -0.53 7.57 17.24
CA THR A 182 -0.85 6.19 17.56
C THR A 182 -0.30 5.27 16.47
N LEU A 183 0.59 4.37 16.85
CA LEU A 183 1.21 3.41 15.94
C LEU A 183 0.56 2.03 16.12
N ASP A 184 -0.12 1.58 15.08
CA ASP A 184 -0.68 0.23 15.01
C ASP A 184 0.36 -0.72 14.44
N LEU A 185 0.60 -1.83 15.14
CA LEU A 185 1.50 -2.90 14.72
C LEU A 185 0.68 -4.15 14.41
N ASP A 186 0.95 -4.76 13.28
CA ASP A 186 0.33 -6.04 12.90
C ASP A 186 1.30 -6.89 12.08
N ALA A 187 1.12 -8.21 12.17
CA ALA A 187 1.82 -9.20 11.38
C ALA A 187 0.79 -10.09 10.69
N THR A 188 0.85 -10.16 9.38
CA THR A 188 -0.04 -10.98 8.57
C THR A 188 0.76 -11.94 7.72
N ASP A 189 0.11 -12.93 7.10
CA ASP A 189 0.80 -13.84 6.19
C ASP A 189 0.84 -13.31 4.76
N ASP A 190 1.95 -13.59 4.08
CA ASP A 190 2.07 -13.52 2.62
C ASP A 190 2.31 -14.95 2.11
N PRO A 191 1.29 -15.61 1.52
CA PRO A 191 1.38 -17.00 1.09
C PRO A 191 2.46 -17.23 0.02
N LEU A 192 3.18 -18.35 0.14
CA LEU A 192 4.25 -18.76 -0.77
C LEU A 192 3.89 -20.04 -1.51
N HIS A 193 3.98 -20.00 -2.84
CA HIS A 193 3.60 -21.10 -3.71
C HIS A 193 4.79 -21.82 -4.37
N GLY A 194 6.02 -21.40 -4.10
CA GLY A 194 7.23 -21.93 -4.69
C GLY A 194 8.30 -22.28 -3.65
N HIS A 195 9.56 -22.27 -4.07
CA HIS A 195 10.73 -22.59 -3.24
C HIS A 195 11.52 -21.31 -2.89
N GLN A 196 10.81 -20.26 -2.48
CA GLN A 196 11.42 -18.98 -2.11
C GLN A 196 12.35 -19.14 -0.91
N GLU A 197 13.42 -18.35 -0.91
CA GLU A 197 14.35 -18.25 0.22
C GLU A 197 13.60 -17.86 1.51
N GLY A 198 13.90 -18.53 2.62
CA GLY A 198 13.29 -18.23 3.92
C GLY A 198 11.81 -18.59 4.04
N ARG A 199 11.32 -19.51 3.21
CA ARG A 199 9.96 -20.03 3.35
C ARG A 199 9.90 -21.05 4.48
N PHE A 200 8.95 -20.87 5.39
CA PHE A 200 8.65 -21.81 6.47
C PHE A 200 7.16 -22.10 6.51
N PHE A 201 6.81 -23.28 7.04
CA PHE A 201 5.42 -23.63 7.29
C PHE A 201 4.95 -22.97 8.59
N HIS A 202 3.85 -22.23 8.53
CA HIS A 202 3.27 -21.57 9.70
C HIS A 202 1.99 -22.29 10.14
N GLY A 203 2.00 -22.87 11.36
CA GLY A 203 0.91 -23.71 11.84
C GLY A 203 -0.44 -22.99 11.99
N TYR A 204 -0.43 -21.72 12.36
CA TYR A 204 -1.65 -20.91 12.50
C TYR A 204 -2.32 -20.64 11.15
N TYR A 205 -1.54 -20.33 10.12
CA TYR A 205 -2.06 -20.05 8.77
C TYR A 205 -2.22 -21.33 7.92
N GLY A 206 -1.68 -22.47 8.36
CA GLY A 206 -1.81 -23.76 7.68
C GLY A 206 -1.07 -23.84 6.33
N GLY A 207 -0.06 -23.01 6.12
CA GLY A 207 0.66 -22.92 4.85
C GLY A 207 2.09 -22.41 4.97
N TYR A 208 2.81 -22.46 3.84
CA TYR A 208 4.09 -21.79 3.72
C TYR A 208 3.86 -20.31 3.44
N CYS A 209 4.48 -19.43 4.21
CA CYS A 209 4.32 -18.00 4.06
C CYS A 209 5.55 -17.23 4.54
N TYR A 210 5.63 -15.95 4.17
CA TYR A 210 6.33 -14.94 4.96
C TYR A 210 5.40 -14.34 6.01
N LEU A 211 5.98 -13.62 6.97
CA LEU A 211 5.24 -12.94 8.04
C LEU A 211 5.67 -11.45 8.11
N PRO A 212 5.27 -10.61 7.14
CA PRO A 212 5.61 -9.21 7.18
C PRO A 212 5.06 -8.52 8.42
N LEU A 213 5.88 -7.61 8.97
CA LEU A 213 5.49 -6.65 9.99
C LEU A 213 5.07 -5.35 9.29
N TYR A 214 3.87 -4.91 9.58
CA TYR A 214 3.39 -3.58 9.19
C TYR A 214 3.27 -2.68 10.41
N ILE A 215 3.59 -1.39 10.23
CA ILE A 215 3.34 -0.34 11.21
C ILE A 215 2.63 0.82 10.49
N PHE A 216 1.49 1.23 11.03
CA PHE A 216 0.69 2.34 10.49
C PHE A 216 0.40 3.39 11.58
N ASP A 217 0.15 4.62 11.14
CA ASP A 217 -0.58 5.63 11.90
C ASP A 217 -1.87 5.96 11.12
N GLY A 218 -2.98 5.42 11.57
CA GLY A 218 -4.25 5.49 10.87
C GLY A 218 -4.19 4.87 9.47
N ASP A 219 -4.17 5.70 8.43
CA ASP A 219 -4.05 5.30 7.04
C ASP A 219 -2.63 5.49 6.46
N TRP A 220 -1.67 5.97 7.26
CA TRP A 220 -0.31 6.22 6.81
C TRP A 220 0.60 5.01 7.04
N PRO A 221 1.23 4.45 5.99
CA PRO A 221 2.18 3.36 6.13
C PRO A 221 3.52 3.89 6.65
N VAL A 222 3.89 3.53 7.87
CA VAL A 222 5.15 3.94 8.50
C VAL A 222 6.28 2.96 8.20
N LEU A 223 5.93 1.65 8.15
CA LEU A 223 6.88 0.58 7.90
C LEU A 223 6.17 -0.64 7.31
N ALA A 224 6.83 -1.31 6.36
CA ALA A 224 6.49 -2.65 5.88
C ALA A 224 7.78 -3.47 5.78
N TRP A 225 7.93 -4.48 6.63
CA TRP A 225 9.15 -5.27 6.75
C TRP A 225 8.86 -6.76 6.61
N LEU A 226 9.38 -7.36 5.54
CA LEU A 226 9.23 -8.78 5.27
C LEU A 226 10.08 -9.61 6.21
N ARG A 227 9.50 -10.67 6.78
CA ARG A 227 10.17 -11.60 7.70
C ARG A 227 9.81 -13.03 7.34
N THR A 228 10.66 -13.96 7.77
CA THR A 228 10.35 -15.38 7.73
C THR A 228 9.27 -15.73 8.73
N SER A 229 8.46 -16.75 8.46
CA SER A 229 7.33 -17.14 9.31
C SER A 229 7.67 -18.14 10.43
N ASP A 230 8.94 -18.54 10.57
CA ASP A 230 9.45 -19.37 11.67
C ASP A 230 9.71 -18.57 12.97
N ARG A 231 9.22 -17.33 13.01
CA ARG A 231 9.48 -16.37 14.09
C ARG A 231 8.19 -15.94 14.77
N ASP A 232 8.36 -15.44 16.00
CA ASP A 232 7.26 -14.80 16.73
C ASP A 232 6.81 -13.51 16.03
N ALA A 233 5.52 -13.20 16.08
CA ALA A 233 4.95 -12.01 15.45
C ALA A 233 5.62 -10.71 15.92
N SER A 234 6.13 -10.65 17.16
CA SER A 234 6.83 -9.49 17.72
C SER A 234 8.33 -9.47 17.44
N ASP A 235 8.91 -10.52 16.83
CA ASP A 235 10.36 -10.59 16.61
C ASP A 235 10.87 -9.41 15.77
N GLY A 236 11.88 -8.72 16.28
CA GLY A 236 12.45 -7.51 15.68
C GLY A 236 11.58 -6.26 15.73
N ALA A 237 10.32 -6.34 16.19
CA ALA A 237 9.43 -5.19 16.29
C ALA A 237 9.98 -4.09 17.21
N LEU A 238 10.60 -4.47 18.34
CA LEU A 238 11.20 -3.51 19.26
C LEU A 238 12.22 -2.59 18.57
N GLY A 239 13.15 -3.14 17.79
CA GLY A 239 14.15 -2.34 17.07
C GLY A 239 13.53 -1.36 16.07
N LYS A 240 12.43 -1.77 15.39
CA LYS A 240 11.70 -0.90 14.47
C LYS A 240 10.96 0.21 15.21
N VAL A 241 10.31 -0.11 16.32
CA VAL A 241 9.65 0.88 17.20
C VAL A 241 10.66 1.89 17.73
N GLN A 242 11.82 1.44 18.21
CA GLN A 242 12.89 2.33 18.67
C GLN A 242 13.30 3.35 17.61
N LYS A 243 13.48 2.90 16.37
CA LYS A 243 13.85 3.75 15.24
C LYS A 243 12.78 4.80 14.94
N ILE A 244 11.51 4.40 14.94
CA ILE A 244 10.36 5.29 14.69
C ILE A 244 10.22 6.32 15.81
N VAL A 245 10.28 5.88 17.08
CA VAL A 245 10.19 6.76 18.25
C VAL A 245 11.34 7.79 18.28
N ALA A 246 12.56 7.36 17.95
CA ALA A 246 13.69 8.29 17.85
C ALA A 246 13.47 9.37 16.78
N ALA A 247 12.99 8.99 15.60
CA ALA A 247 12.68 9.93 14.51
C ALA A 247 11.54 10.90 14.87
N LEU A 248 10.49 10.41 15.54
CA LEU A 248 9.38 11.24 16.02
C LEU A 248 9.87 12.27 17.04
N ARG A 249 10.62 11.85 18.05
CA ARG A 249 11.10 12.74 19.12
C ARG A 249 12.17 13.73 18.66
N GLN A 250 12.89 13.41 17.60
CA GLN A 250 13.80 14.37 16.99
C GLN A 250 13.05 15.61 16.46
N ARG A 251 11.84 15.44 15.94
CA ARG A 251 11.03 16.54 15.42
C ARG A 251 10.03 17.09 16.44
N PHE A 252 9.49 16.22 17.27
CA PHE A 252 8.45 16.50 18.27
C PHE A 252 8.90 15.94 19.62
N PRO A 253 9.74 16.67 20.39
CA PRO A 253 10.34 16.15 21.64
C PRO A 253 9.32 15.67 22.68
N GLU A 254 8.18 16.36 22.77
CA GLU A 254 7.12 16.10 23.76
C GLU A 254 5.95 15.27 23.20
N VAL A 255 6.12 14.64 22.04
CA VAL A 255 5.02 13.87 21.44
C VAL A 255 4.67 12.66 22.30
N GLU A 256 3.39 12.54 22.61
CA GLU A 256 2.83 11.34 23.22
C GLU A 256 2.69 10.23 22.17
N ILE A 257 3.25 9.07 22.45
CA ILE A 257 3.26 7.95 21.51
C ILE A 257 2.54 6.78 22.16
N THR A 258 1.51 6.26 21.47
CA THR A 258 0.80 5.05 21.87
C THR A 258 1.01 3.96 20.83
N LEU A 259 1.43 2.77 21.26
CA LEU A 259 1.48 1.57 20.42
C LEU A 259 0.21 0.76 20.60
N ARG A 260 -0.39 0.29 19.50
CA ARG A 260 -1.51 -0.67 19.54
C ARG A 260 -1.14 -1.91 18.75
N ALA A 261 -1.45 -3.07 19.30
CA ALA A 261 -1.20 -4.34 18.63
C ALA A 261 -2.09 -5.46 19.18
N ASP A 262 -2.12 -6.58 18.48
CA ASP A 262 -2.77 -7.79 18.97
C ASP A 262 -1.94 -8.50 20.07
N SER A 263 -2.41 -9.68 20.49
CA SER A 263 -1.74 -10.47 21.54
C SER A 263 -0.37 -11.04 21.12
N GLY A 264 -0.09 -11.10 19.83
CA GLY A 264 1.19 -11.50 19.28
C GLY A 264 2.33 -10.57 19.68
N PHE A 265 2.04 -9.32 19.97
CA PHE A 265 3.02 -8.30 20.38
C PHE A 265 3.10 -8.10 21.90
N CYS A 266 2.26 -8.77 22.68
CA CYS A 266 2.27 -8.68 24.13
C CYS A 266 3.49 -9.43 24.72
N ARG A 267 4.66 -8.83 24.62
CA ARG A 267 5.94 -9.38 25.10
C ARG A 267 6.59 -8.46 26.11
N ASP A 268 7.13 -9.04 27.19
CA ASP A 268 7.72 -8.27 28.30
C ASP A 268 8.81 -7.29 27.84
N ALA A 269 9.65 -7.69 26.89
CA ALA A 269 10.73 -6.84 26.39
C ALA A 269 10.20 -5.55 25.74
N LEU A 270 9.13 -5.63 24.93
CA LEU A 270 8.52 -4.47 24.27
C LEU A 270 7.79 -3.60 25.30
N MET A 271 6.98 -4.18 26.17
CA MET A 271 6.25 -3.46 27.21
C MET A 271 7.19 -2.74 28.17
N PHE A 272 8.23 -3.43 28.65
CA PHE A 272 9.22 -2.85 29.56
C PHE A 272 9.99 -1.69 28.92
N TRP A 273 10.37 -1.83 27.64
CA TRP A 273 11.01 -0.74 26.93
C TRP A 273 10.07 0.47 26.82
N CYS A 274 8.80 0.26 26.50
CA CYS A 274 7.79 1.32 26.45
C CYS A 274 7.68 2.06 27.78
N GLU A 275 7.62 1.31 28.88
CA GLU A 275 7.54 1.84 30.26
C GLU A 275 8.75 2.71 30.60
N LEU A 276 9.96 2.26 30.25
CA LEU A 276 11.19 3.02 30.49
C LEU A 276 11.31 4.29 29.65
N HIS A 277 10.69 4.31 28.47
CA HIS A 277 10.86 5.40 27.53
C HIS A 277 9.62 6.30 27.39
N GLY A 278 8.64 6.18 28.30
CA GLY A 278 7.44 7.01 28.28
C GLY A 278 6.64 6.84 26.97
N VAL A 279 6.54 5.61 26.49
CA VAL A 279 5.69 5.21 25.38
C VAL A 279 4.50 4.45 25.94
N PHE A 280 3.30 4.85 25.59
CA PHE A 280 2.09 4.13 25.98
C PHE A 280 1.85 2.93 25.06
N TYR A 281 1.15 1.94 25.59
CA TYR A 281 0.71 0.80 24.79
C TYR A 281 -0.68 0.30 25.15
N LEU A 282 -1.38 -0.26 24.16
CA LEU A 282 -2.63 -0.99 24.26
C LEU A 282 -2.49 -2.28 23.44
N PHE A 283 -2.18 -3.38 24.13
CA PHE A 283 -1.98 -4.66 23.45
C PHE A 283 -3.09 -5.64 23.81
N GLY A 284 -3.50 -6.44 22.84
CA GLY A 284 -4.29 -7.62 23.11
C GLY A 284 -3.54 -8.55 24.09
N LEU A 285 -4.27 -9.26 24.91
CA LEU A 285 -3.70 -10.26 25.82
C LEU A 285 -4.44 -11.58 25.60
N ALA A 286 -3.68 -12.63 25.30
CA ALA A 286 -4.23 -13.96 25.11
C ALA A 286 -4.91 -14.46 26.40
N ARG A 287 -6.11 -15.01 26.26
CA ARG A 287 -6.85 -15.61 27.37
C ARG A 287 -6.09 -16.78 27.98
N ASN A 288 -6.21 -16.93 29.28
CA ASN A 288 -5.67 -18.05 30.02
C ASN A 288 -6.52 -18.31 31.28
N PRO A 289 -6.41 -19.48 31.93
CA PRO A 289 -7.27 -19.84 33.07
C PRO A 289 -7.18 -18.88 34.27
N VAL A 290 -6.08 -18.17 34.45
CA VAL A 290 -5.94 -17.19 35.55
C VAL A 290 -6.78 -15.95 35.26
N LEU A 291 -6.70 -15.41 34.04
CA LEU A 291 -7.46 -14.25 33.60
C LEU A 291 -8.99 -14.57 33.56
N GLU A 292 -9.34 -15.76 33.06
CA GLU A 292 -10.75 -16.19 33.01
C GLU A 292 -11.35 -16.28 34.41
N ARG A 293 -10.62 -16.87 35.39
CA ARG A 293 -11.09 -16.89 36.80
C ARG A 293 -11.25 -15.49 37.39
N LYS A 294 -10.36 -14.56 37.07
CA LYS A 294 -10.49 -13.16 37.53
C LYS A 294 -11.69 -12.44 36.90
N LEU A 295 -12.10 -12.85 35.71
CA LEU A 295 -13.22 -12.25 34.97
C LEU A 295 -14.57 -12.94 35.25
N ALA A 296 -14.59 -14.07 35.97
CA ALA A 296 -15.78 -14.92 36.14
C ALA A 296 -17.01 -14.16 36.66
N ALA A 297 -16.84 -13.37 37.71
CA ALA A 297 -17.95 -12.55 38.24
C ALA A 297 -18.50 -11.54 37.23
N GLY A 298 -17.66 -10.96 36.38
CA GLY A 298 -18.10 -10.07 35.32
C GLY A 298 -18.86 -10.82 34.21
N LEU A 299 -18.47 -12.06 33.90
CA LEU A 299 -19.19 -12.91 32.95
C LEU A 299 -20.55 -13.33 33.46
N ASP A 300 -20.67 -13.64 34.76
CA ASP A 300 -21.98 -13.93 35.39
C ASP A 300 -22.90 -12.72 35.31
N GLN A 301 -22.42 -11.51 35.63
CA GLN A 301 -23.17 -10.27 35.50
C GLN A 301 -23.58 -9.99 34.03
N ALA A 302 -22.68 -10.20 33.07
CA ALA A 302 -22.99 -10.01 31.65
C ALA A 302 -24.05 -11.02 31.17
N ARG A 303 -24.03 -12.27 31.67
CA ARG A 303 -25.06 -13.26 31.40
C ARG A 303 -26.41 -12.83 31.95
N GLU A 304 -26.48 -12.44 33.22
CA GLU A 304 -27.72 -11.95 33.86
C GLU A 304 -28.30 -10.76 33.11
N LEU A 305 -27.50 -9.79 32.74
CA LEU A 305 -27.91 -8.64 31.94
C LEU A 305 -28.46 -9.06 30.56
N SER A 306 -27.83 -10.02 29.89
CA SER A 306 -28.31 -10.54 28.63
C SER A 306 -29.68 -11.23 28.77
N GLU A 307 -29.85 -12.05 29.82
CA GLU A 307 -31.11 -12.72 30.11
C GLU A 307 -32.25 -11.71 30.41
N GLN A 308 -31.97 -10.64 31.19
CA GLN A 308 -32.91 -9.56 31.47
C GLN A 308 -33.31 -8.76 30.21
N HIS A 309 -32.47 -8.71 29.21
CA HIS A 309 -32.70 -7.99 27.95
C HIS A 309 -33.00 -8.95 26.76
N ALA A 310 -33.72 -10.03 27.04
CA ALA A 310 -34.21 -11.00 26.04
C ALA A 310 -33.10 -11.59 25.14
N GLY A 311 -31.93 -11.86 25.71
CA GLY A 311 -30.81 -12.45 25.01
C GLY A 311 -29.95 -11.45 24.20
N ALA A 312 -30.17 -10.15 24.36
CA ALA A 312 -29.34 -9.13 23.74
C ALA A 312 -27.88 -9.22 24.25
N PRO A 313 -26.87 -8.94 23.40
CA PRO A 313 -25.47 -8.94 23.85
C PRO A 313 -25.25 -7.98 25.01
N ALA A 314 -24.60 -8.45 26.09
CA ALA A 314 -24.27 -7.65 27.26
C ALA A 314 -22.73 -7.67 27.51
N ARG A 315 -22.21 -6.56 28.05
CA ARG A 315 -20.78 -6.36 28.28
C ARG A 315 -20.53 -5.72 29.63
N ILE A 316 -19.55 -6.26 30.35
CA ILE A 316 -19.02 -5.69 31.59
C ILE A 316 -17.49 -5.55 31.42
N PHE A 317 -16.95 -4.41 31.80
CA PHE A 317 -15.52 -4.17 31.81
C PHE A 317 -14.96 -4.28 33.23
N VAL A 318 -13.95 -5.11 33.42
CA VAL A 318 -13.33 -5.38 34.71
C VAL A 318 -11.86 -5.01 34.64
N GLU A 319 -11.44 -4.13 35.54
CA GLU A 319 -10.04 -3.76 35.71
C GLU A 319 -9.37 -4.73 36.70
N MET A 320 -8.16 -5.16 36.35
CA MET A 320 -7.38 -6.06 37.18
C MET A 320 -5.88 -5.89 36.97
N THR A 321 -5.10 -6.31 37.92
CA THR A 321 -3.66 -6.48 37.74
C THR A 321 -3.35 -7.94 37.40
N TYR A 322 -2.42 -8.13 36.45
CA TYR A 322 -1.95 -9.46 36.06
C TYR A 322 -0.44 -9.44 35.83
N ARG A 323 0.21 -10.55 36.17
CA ARG A 323 1.61 -10.82 35.89
C ARG A 323 1.74 -12.25 35.36
N ALA A 324 2.27 -12.40 34.14
CA ALA A 324 2.70 -13.71 33.67
C ALA A 324 4.06 -14.09 34.34
N GLU A 325 4.37 -15.38 34.39
CA GLU A 325 5.63 -15.86 35.01
C GLU A 325 6.87 -15.27 34.32
N SER A 326 6.81 -15.08 33.01
CA SER A 326 7.89 -14.48 32.21
C SER A 326 8.01 -12.95 32.31
N TRP A 327 7.10 -12.27 33.01
CA TRP A 327 7.11 -10.81 33.12
C TRP A 327 7.81 -10.29 34.32
N ARG A 328 8.57 -9.21 34.20
CA ARG A 328 9.28 -8.54 35.28
C ARG A 328 8.36 -7.92 36.33
N ALA A 329 7.19 -7.40 35.87
CA ALA A 329 6.26 -6.70 36.73
C ALA A 329 4.81 -7.08 36.45
N ALA A 330 3.90 -6.83 37.41
CA ALA A 330 2.49 -6.86 37.21
C ALA A 330 2.04 -5.59 36.44
N ARG A 331 1.05 -5.74 35.58
CA ARG A 331 0.56 -4.66 34.72
C ARG A 331 -0.96 -4.57 34.77
N TRP A 332 -1.49 -3.44 34.40
CA TRP A 332 -2.91 -3.20 34.36
C TRP A 332 -3.54 -3.87 33.12
N VAL A 333 -4.58 -4.64 33.39
CA VAL A 333 -5.34 -5.40 32.40
C VAL A 333 -6.80 -5.01 32.48
N ILE A 334 -7.43 -4.80 31.33
CA ILE A 334 -8.88 -4.62 31.18
C ILE A 334 -9.41 -5.91 30.58
N GLY A 335 -10.31 -6.58 31.34
CA GLY A 335 -11.09 -7.71 30.87
C GLY A 335 -12.46 -7.25 30.37
N LYS A 336 -12.80 -7.62 29.13
CA LYS A 336 -14.16 -7.50 28.60
C LYS A 336 -14.89 -8.81 28.83
N ALA A 337 -15.79 -8.84 29.80
CA ALA A 337 -16.76 -9.91 30.00
C ALA A 337 -17.95 -9.66 29.05
N GLU A 338 -18.04 -10.40 27.98
CA GLU A 338 -19.10 -10.29 26.99
C GLU A 338 -19.92 -11.59 26.96
N TRP A 339 -21.24 -11.45 26.96
CA TRP A 339 -22.17 -12.54 26.73
C TRP A 339 -22.92 -12.27 25.43
N THR A 340 -22.76 -13.14 24.45
CA THR A 340 -23.36 -12.97 23.13
C THR A 340 -23.70 -14.30 22.52
N GLN A 341 -24.82 -14.40 21.81
CA GLN A 341 -25.34 -15.64 21.20
C GLN A 341 -25.44 -16.84 22.17
N GLY A 342 -25.71 -16.57 23.45
CA GLY A 342 -25.82 -17.60 24.50
C GLY A 342 -24.49 -18.10 25.04
N GLU A 343 -23.37 -17.52 24.64
CA GLU A 343 -22.01 -17.95 25.04
C GLU A 343 -21.18 -16.81 25.63
N ALA A 344 -20.21 -17.18 26.49
CA ALA A 344 -19.22 -16.27 27.03
C ALA A 344 -18.11 -15.97 26.03
N ASN A 345 -17.79 -14.71 25.83
CA ASN A 345 -16.70 -14.25 24.96
C ASN A 345 -15.72 -13.34 25.71
N PRO A 346 -14.88 -13.90 26.60
CA PRO A 346 -13.90 -13.13 27.35
C PRO A 346 -12.80 -12.61 26.44
N ARG A 347 -12.44 -11.32 26.58
CA ARG A 347 -11.30 -10.70 25.90
C ARG A 347 -10.51 -9.84 26.87
N PHE A 348 -9.23 -9.68 26.62
CA PHE A 348 -8.35 -8.94 27.50
C PHE A 348 -7.42 -8.02 26.70
N ILE A 349 -7.17 -6.86 27.27
CA ILE A 349 -6.10 -5.94 26.81
C ILE A 349 -5.24 -5.56 28.00
N ILE A 350 -4.00 -5.20 27.70
CA ILE A 350 -3.01 -4.75 28.66
C ILE A 350 -2.47 -3.38 28.28
N THR A 351 -2.22 -2.53 29.27
CA THR A 351 -1.75 -1.17 29.06
C THR A 351 -0.93 -0.65 30.22
N ASN A 352 -0.09 0.37 29.98
CA ASN A 352 0.61 1.16 31.00
C ASN A 352 -0.01 2.57 31.17
N GLN A 353 -1.15 2.85 30.55
CA GLN A 353 -1.85 4.10 30.79
C GLN A 353 -2.42 4.13 32.20
N ASN A 354 -2.52 5.35 32.78
CA ASN A 354 -2.99 5.50 34.16
C ASN A 354 -4.48 5.15 34.28
N PRO A 355 -4.85 4.15 35.11
CA PRO A 355 -6.25 3.75 35.27
C PRO A 355 -7.14 4.85 35.84
N LEU A 356 -6.59 5.80 36.61
CA LEU A 356 -7.37 6.90 37.17
C LEU A 356 -7.76 7.98 36.15
N GLY A 357 -7.16 7.97 34.96
CA GLY A 357 -7.41 8.96 33.91
C GLY A 357 -8.37 8.51 32.80
N PHE A 358 -8.72 7.23 32.74
CA PHE A 358 -9.48 6.66 31.63
C PHE A 358 -10.54 5.67 32.10
N GLN A 359 -11.68 5.65 31.40
CA GLN A 359 -12.68 4.59 31.61
C GLN A 359 -12.25 3.32 30.84
N ALA A 360 -12.27 2.18 31.49
CA ALA A 360 -11.89 0.88 30.91
C ALA A 360 -12.64 0.59 29.60
N GLN A 361 -13.91 0.93 29.54
CA GLN A 361 -14.74 0.77 28.35
C GLN A 361 -14.22 1.63 27.17
N VAL A 362 -13.89 2.89 27.41
CA VAL A 362 -13.39 3.82 26.38
C VAL A 362 -12.07 3.32 25.81
N LEU A 363 -11.11 2.96 26.69
CA LEU A 363 -9.82 2.40 26.27
C LEU A 363 -9.98 1.13 25.44
N TYR A 364 -10.95 0.28 25.80
CA TYR A 364 -11.19 -0.96 25.07
C TYR A 364 -11.91 -0.70 23.74
N GLU A 365 -13.09 -0.06 23.77
CA GLU A 365 -13.98 0.03 22.61
C GLU A 365 -13.58 1.10 21.61
N GLN A 366 -13.07 2.24 22.08
CA GLN A 366 -12.68 3.34 21.19
C GLN A 366 -11.21 3.26 20.79
N ASP A 367 -10.33 3.13 21.79
CA ASP A 367 -8.90 3.20 21.48
C ASP A 367 -8.36 1.87 20.96
N TYR A 368 -8.53 0.77 21.69
CA TYR A 368 -7.98 -0.52 21.24
C TYR A 368 -8.67 -1.07 19.98
N CYS A 369 -10.01 -1.04 19.95
CA CYS A 369 -10.75 -1.56 18.79
C CYS A 369 -10.52 -0.73 17.51
N GLY A 370 -10.09 0.53 17.64
CA GLY A 370 -9.65 1.36 16.52
C GLY A 370 -8.52 0.75 15.67
N ARG A 371 -7.75 -0.18 16.25
CA ARG A 371 -6.74 -0.98 15.55
C ARG A 371 -7.29 -1.73 14.33
N GLY A 372 -8.54 -2.18 14.36
CA GLY A 372 -9.16 -2.90 13.24
C GLY A 372 -9.13 -2.16 11.90
N ASN A 373 -8.97 -0.84 11.91
CA ASN A 373 -8.82 -0.06 10.69
C ASN A 373 -7.52 -0.40 9.93
N MET A 374 -6.45 -0.74 10.63
CA MET A 374 -5.16 -1.13 10.02
C MET A 374 -5.29 -2.41 9.17
N GLU A 375 -6.05 -3.40 9.64
CA GLU A 375 -6.28 -4.64 8.89
C GLU A 375 -6.87 -4.37 7.50
N ASN A 376 -7.76 -3.37 7.38
CA ASN A 376 -8.30 -2.95 6.10
C ASN A 376 -7.23 -2.31 5.20
N ARG A 377 -6.26 -1.58 5.78
CA ARG A 377 -5.16 -0.96 5.03
C ARG A 377 -4.17 -1.99 4.52
N ILE A 378 -3.88 -3.01 5.33
CA ILE A 378 -3.06 -4.15 4.91
C ILE A 378 -3.76 -4.91 3.78
N LYS A 379 -5.05 -5.19 3.91
CA LYS A 379 -5.85 -5.83 2.85
C LYS A 379 -5.84 -5.01 1.55
N GLU A 380 -5.95 -3.69 1.60
CA GLU A 380 -5.81 -2.84 0.41
C GLU A 380 -4.43 -3.00 -0.25
N GLN A 381 -3.36 -3.08 0.53
CA GLN A 381 -2.02 -3.31 -0.03
C GLN A 381 -1.88 -4.70 -0.64
N GLN A 382 -2.36 -5.73 0.02
CA GLN A 382 -2.28 -7.10 -0.48
C GLN A 382 -3.17 -7.30 -1.72
N LEU A 383 -4.46 -7.00 -1.63
CA LEU A 383 -5.43 -7.31 -2.68
C LEU A 383 -5.43 -6.32 -3.84
N ASP A 384 -5.25 -5.03 -3.54
CA ASP A 384 -5.35 -3.99 -4.56
C ASP A 384 -3.97 -3.61 -5.15
N LEU A 385 -2.89 -3.75 -4.39
CA LEU A 385 -1.56 -3.31 -4.79
C LEU A 385 -0.52 -4.43 -4.75
N TYR A 386 -0.99 -5.68 -4.60
CA TYR A 386 -0.19 -6.90 -4.77
C TYR A 386 1.00 -7.01 -3.82
N ALA A 387 0.85 -6.56 -2.56
CA ALA A 387 1.90 -6.63 -1.54
C ALA A 387 2.27 -8.08 -1.19
N ASP A 388 1.31 -8.99 -1.31
CA ASP A 388 1.45 -10.43 -1.09
C ASP A 388 2.09 -11.17 -2.29
N ARG A 389 2.40 -10.46 -3.39
CA ARG A 389 3.05 -11.05 -4.57
C ARG A 389 4.54 -11.28 -4.35
N THR A 390 4.86 -12.27 -3.54
CA THR A 390 6.23 -12.67 -3.17
C THR A 390 6.76 -13.79 -4.08
N SER A 391 6.73 -13.58 -5.40
CA SER A 391 7.01 -14.60 -6.41
C SER A 391 8.46 -14.67 -6.88
N THR A 392 9.39 -13.90 -6.28
CA THR A 392 10.81 -14.00 -6.59
C THR A 392 11.50 -15.04 -5.71
N GLU A 393 12.64 -15.55 -6.18
CA GLU A 393 13.43 -16.55 -5.47
C GLU A 393 13.97 -16.03 -4.12
N THR A 394 14.49 -14.79 -4.10
CA THR A 394 15.15 -14.24 -2.91
C THR A 394 14.22 -13.40 -2.04
N MET A 395 14.37 -13.51 -0.74
CA MET A 395 13.62 -12.72 0.24
C MET A 395 13.89 -11.22 0.08
N ARG A 396 15.12 -10.84 -0.26
CA ARG A 396 15.50 -9.44 -0.54
C ARG A 396 14.68 -8.83 -1.68
N SER A 397 14.49 -9.56 -2.76
CA SER A 397 13.71 -9.08 -3.91
C SER A 397 12.22 -8.99 -3.59
N ASN A 398 11.69 -9.92 -2.81
CA ASN A 398 10.33 -9.86 -2.31
C ASN A 398 10.12 -8.68 -1.35
N GLN A 399 11.11 -8.39 -0.49
CA GLN A 399 11.08 -7.17 0.34
C GLN A 399 11.03 -5.89 -0.53
N LEU A 400 11.78 -5.83 -1.63
CA LEU A 400 11.75 -4.68 -2.53
C LEU A 400 10.38 -4.52 -3.21
N ARG A 401 9.74 -5.61 -3.59
CA ARG A 401 8.36 -5.60 -4.12
C ARG A 401 7.35 -5.11 -3.09
N LEU A 402 7.48 -5.56 -1.84
CA LEU A 402 6.66 -5.06 -0.74
C LEU A 402 6.80 -3.54 -0.59
N TRP A 403 8.02 -2.99 -0.68
CA TRP A 403 8.24 -1.54 -0.62
C TRP A 403 7.67 -0.80 -1.83
N PHE A 404 7.72 -1.38 -3.03
CA PHE A 404 7.06 -0.77 -4.21
C PHE A 404 5.55 -0.72 -4.04
N SER A 405 4.94 -1.78 -3.53
CA SER A 405 3.51 -1.81 -3.18
C SER A 405 3.18 -0.77 -2.10
N THR A 406 3.99 -0.68 -1.03
CA THR A 406 3.82 0.32 0.04
C THR A 406 3.92 1.75 -0.51
N LEU A 407 4.84 2.00 -1.45
CA LEU A 407 4.97 3.31 -2.08
C LEU A 407 3.80 3.62 -3.03
N ALA A 408 3.28 2.63 -3.75
CA ALA A 408 2.06 2.78 -4.53
C ALA A 408 0.86 3.08 -3.63
N TYR A 409 0.76 2.40 -2.46
CA TYR A 409 -0.25 2.68 -1.44
C TYR A 409 -0.12 4.12 -0.91
N LEU A 410 1.11 4.58 -0.63
CA LEU A 410 1.36 5.95 -0.18
C LEU A 410 0.86 6.97 -1.20
N LEU A 411 1.11 6.77 -2.50
CA LEU A 411 0.58 7.63 -3.55
C LEU A 411 -0.95 7.63 -3.59
N MET A 412 -1.58 6.46 -3.52
CA MET A 412 -3.05 6.34 -3.51
C MET A 412 -3.65 6.99 -2.27
N ASN A 413 -3.00 6.83 -1.11
CA ASN A 413 -3.43 7.47 0.13
C ASN A 413 -3.29 9.00 0.06
N GLN A 414 -2.20 9.51 -0.50
CA GLN A 414 -2.03 10.96 -0.70
C GLN A 414 -3.03 11.52 -1.71
N LEU A 415 -3.39 10.76 -2.73
CA LEU A 415 -4.46 11.15 -3.65
C LEU A 415 -5.80 11.32 -2.92
N ARG A 416 -6.12 10.44 -1.94
CA ARG A 416 -7.29 10.60 -1.05
C ARG A 416 -7.19 11.87 -0.20
N ARG A 417 -6.07 12.07 0.47
CA ARG A 417 -5.87 13.16 1.45
C ARG A 417 -5.81 14.54 0.80
N VAL A 418 -5.16 14.66 -0.33
CA VAL A 418 -4.93 15.94 -1.02
C VAL A 418 -5.99 16.22 -2.09
N GLY A 419 -6.27 15.21 -2.93
CA GLY A 419 -7.14 15.38 -4.08
C GLY A 419 -8.62 15.18 -3.79
N LEU A 420 -8.96 14.18 -2.97
CA LEU A 420 -10.32 13.66 -2.83
C LEU A 420 -11.00 14.05 -1.51
N GLN A 421 -10.34 14.80 -0.61
CA GLN A 421 -10.95 15.19 0.66
C GLN A 421 -12.29 15.90 0.45
N GLY A 422 -13.32 15.49 1.20
CA GLY A 422 -14.66 16.05 1.10
C GLY A 422 -15.45 15.63 -0.15
N THR A 423 -15.01 14.60 -0.87
CA THR A 423 -15.71 14.03 -2.01
C THR A 423 -16.23 12.62 -1.71
N ALA A 424 -17.10 12.08 -2.56
CA ALA A 424 -17.63 10.73 -2.42
C ALA A 424 -16.54 9.61 -2.51
N LEU A 425 -15.35 9.92 -3.03
CA LEU A 425 -14.24 8.97 -3.12
C LEU A 425 -13.15 9.18 -2.04
N ALA A 426 -13.37 10.06 -1.08
CA ALA A 426 -12.38 10.35 -0.03
C ALA A 426 -11.98 9.12 0.82
N GLN A 427 -12.91 8.18 0.99
CA GLN A 427 -12.70 6.94 1.76
C GLN A 427 -12.67 5.68 0.87
N ALA A 428 -12.62 5.86 -0.46
CA ALA A 428 -12.61 4.75 -1.39
C ALA A 428 -11.31 3.93 -1.30
N THR A 429 -11.41 2.59 -1.44
CA THR A 429 -10.24 1.69 -1.48
C THR A 429 -9.35 1.97 -2.70
N CYS A 430 -8.12 1.49 -2.67
CA CYS A 430 -7.19 1.60 -3.80
C CYS A 430 -7.78 1.00 -5.08
N GLY A 431 -8.45 -0.16 -4.99
CA GLY A 431 -9.13 -0.79 -6.12
C GLY A 431 -10.27 0.07 -6.68
N THR A 432 -11.07 0.65 -5.81
CA THR A 432 -12.17 1.57 -6.23
C THR A 432 -11.62 2.82 -6.89
N LEU A 433 -10.57 3.44 -6.33
CA LEU A 433 -9.92 4.61 -6.93
C LEU A 433 -9.34 4.27 -8.31
N ARG A 434 -8.67 3.13 -8.43
CA ARG A 434 -8.15 2.64 -9.70
C ARG A 434 -9.25 2.56 -10.74
N LEU A 435 -10.32 1.84 -10.46
CA LEU A 435 -11.39 1.61 -11.42
C LEU A 435 -12.18 2.87 -11.76
N ARG A 436 -12.43 3.74 -10.78
CA ARG A 436 -13.31 4.88 -10.96
C ARG A 436 -12.60 6.17 -11.32
N LEU A 437 -11.29 6.31 -11.07
CA LEU A 437 -10.57 7.57 -11.28
C LEU A 437 -9.32 7.42 -12.16
N LEU A 438 -8.68 6.24 -12.18
CA LEU A 438 -7.42 6.06 -12.90
C LEU A 438 -7.59 5.33 -14.22
N LYS A 439 -8.43 4.30 -14.27
CA LYS A 439 -8.74 3.53 -15.49
C LYS A 439 -9.75 4.28 -16.37
N ILE A 440 -9.27 5.25 -17.10
CA ILE A 440 -10.06 6.05 -18.04
C ILE A 440 -9.46 5.91 -19.43
N GLY A 441 -10.27 5.50 -20.40
CA GLY A 441 -9.83 5.44 -21.80
C GLY A 441 -9.39 6.81 -22.30
N ALA A 442 -8.21 6.87 -22.89
CA ALA A 442 -7.59 8.10 -23.37
C ALA A 442 -6.97 7.92 -24.75
N LEU A 443 -7.24 8.82 -25.65
CA LEU A 443 -6.49 8.96 -26.90
C LEU A 443 -5.27 9.85 -26.66
N VAL A 444 -4.08 9.33 -26.97
CA VAL A 444 -2.81 10.02 -26.74
C VAL A 444 -2.22 10.50 -28.07
N ARG A 445 -1.97 11.79 -28.18
CA ARG A 445 -1.31 12.39 -29.34
C ARG A 445 -0.06 13.11 -28.89
N VAL A 446 1.07 12.73 -29.46
CA VAL A 446 2.37 13.31 -29.16
C VAL A 446 2.79 14.22 -30.30
N SER A 447 3.13 15.45 -29.98
CA SER A 447 3.71 16.42 -30.91
C SER A 447 5.01 16.96 -30.31
N VAL A 448 5.81 17.66 -31.12
CA VAL A 448 7.06 18.28 -30.67
C VAL A 448 6.88 19.20 -29.44
N ARG A 449 5.70 19.85 -29.33
CA ARG A 449 5.45 20.84 -28.27
C ARG A 449 4.59 20.32 -27.12
N ARG A 450 3.79 19.26 -27.32
CA ARG A 450 2.78 18.82 -26.33
C ARG A 450 2.45 17.34 -26.47
N VAL A 451 2.13 16.74 -25.35
CA VAL A 451 1.39 15.49 -25.26
C VAL A 451 -0.07 15.82 -24.94
N TRP A 452 -0.97 15.43 -25.81
CA TRP A 452 -2.41 15.56 -25.61
C TRP A 452 -2.97 14.24 -25.10
N VAL A 453 -3.67 14.29 -23.97
CA VAL A 453 -4.36 13.15 -23.37
C VAL A 453 -5.86 13.48 -23.42
N SER A 454 -6.55 12.97 -24.42
CA SER A 454 -7.99 13.20 -24.59
C SER A 454 -8.75 12.07 -23.92
N LEU A 455 -9.29 12.32 -22.73
CA LEU A 455 -10.09 11.36 -21.96
C LEU A 455 -11.45 11.14 -22.62
N SER A 456 -12.08 9.97 -22.37
CA SER A 456 -13.41 9.66 -22.86
C SER A 456 -14.42 10.73 -22.46
N SER A 457 -15.16 11.28 -23.43
CA SER A 457 -16.23 12.24 -23.19
C SER A 457 -17.44 11.63 -22.45
N ALA A 458 -17.57 10.31 -22.46
CA ALA A 458 -18.59 9.57 -21.72
C ALA A 458 -18.19 9.27 -20.26
N TYR A 459 -17.00 9.71 -19.81
CA TYR A 459 -16.58 9.47 -18.44
C TYR A 459 -17.47 10.22 -17.43
N PRO A 460 -18.12 9.52 -16.47
CA PRO A 460 -19.18 10.12 -15.65
C PRO A 460 -18.67 11.05 -14.54
N LEU A 461 -17.39 10.97 -14.15
CA LEU A 461 -16.83 11.74 -13.04
C LEU A 461 -15.90 12.87 -13.52
N GLN A 462 -16.21 13.52 -14.64
CA GLN A 462 -15.40 14.59 -15.24
C GLN A 462 -15.15 15.75 -14.27
N GLU A 463 -16.21 16.19 -13.57
CA GLU A 463 -16.12 17.30 -12.60
C GLU A 463 -15.23 16.93 -11.42
N LEU A 464 -15.36 15.70 -10.88
CA LEU A 464 -14.50 15.22 -9.82
C LEU A 464 -13.04 15.15 -10.28
N PHE A 465 -12.78 14.65 -11.48
CA PHE A 465 -11.44 14.60 -12.06
C PHE A 465 -10.84 16.01 -12.17
N ALA A 466 -11.61 16.97 -12.69
CA ALA A 466 -11.18 18.35 -12.81
C ALA A 466 -10.89 19.00 -11.44
N LEU A 467 -11.73 18.72 -10.42
CA LEU A 467 -11.51 19.18 -9.06
C LEU A 467 -10.20 18.64 -8.49
N VAL A 468 -9.95 17.32 -8.63
CA VAL A 468 -8.73 16.68 -8.16
C VAL A 468 -7.50 17.26 -8.87
N ALA A 469 -7.54 17.37 -10.20
CA ALA A 469 -6.47 17.97 -10.98
C ALA A 469 -6.16 19.41 -10.53
N GLN A 470 -7.20 20.22 -10.29
CA GLN A 470 -7.05 21.59 -9.79
C GLN A 470 -6.38 21.62 -8.40
N ARG A 471 -6.79 20.75 -7.47
CA ARG A 471 -6.21 20.66 -6.13
C ARG A 471 -4.73 20.25 -6.16
N LEU A 472 -4.38 19.32 -7.05
CA LEU A 472 -3.00 18.88 -7.22
C LEU A 472 -2.12 19.93 -7.91
N CYS A 473 -2.70 20.83 -8.73
CA CYS A 473 -1.97 21.90 -9.40
C CYS A 473 -1.80 23.19 -8.56
N ARG A 474 -2.61 23.37 -7.51
CA ARG A 474 -2.41 24.51 -6.59
C ARG A 474 -1.09 24.30 -5.84
N SER A 475 -0.22 25.33 -5.89
CA SER A 475 0.95 25.41 -5.02
C SER A 475 0.45 25.50 -3.58
N GLY A 476 0.91 24.61 -2.71
CA GLY A 476 0.66 24.70 -1.27
C GLY A 476 1.39 25.88 -0.66
#